data_494a0f1cf88b5b1316747a591097a10d
#
_entry.id   494a0f1cf88b5b1316747a591097a10d
#
_cell.length_a   1.000
_cell.length_b   1.000
_cell.length_c   1.000
_cell.angle_alpha   90.00
_cell.angle_beta   90.00
_cell.angle_gamma   90.00
#
_symmetry.space_group_name_H-M   'P 1'
#
loop_
_entity.id
_entity.type
_entity.pdbx_description
1 polymer ?
#
loop_
_entity_poly.entity_id
_entity_poly.type
_entity_poly.pdbx_seq_one_letter_code
_entity_poly.pdbx_strand_id
1 'polypeptide(L)'
;GFNPHIYMTFSAPLALGQESLTESLDFRLTEEVNWTAACDTLNGCLPRGIRAVRVEEAKMDPSQIAAACYELSVSKEYAGKAREAFDAYNEAAQVIVVKEGKRGKKKELDLKQYAPVLDYKNKDGGLVVRLTLPAGNTFTVNPAMILTWLSENHGLESYRVQILRTGLQTAEGKAFV
;
A
#
# COMPACT_ATOMS: atom_id res chain seq x y z
N GLY A 1 -13.75 2.81 -36.20
CA GLY A 1 -14.74 2.67 -35.15
C GLY A 1 -14.19 3.21 -33.84
N PHE A 2 -14.83 4.21 -33.32
CA PHE A 2 -14.50 4.76 -32.01
C PHE A 2 -15.09 3.80 -30.97
N ASN A 3 -14.25 3.07 -30.26
CA ASN A 3 -14.71 2.36 -29.06
C ASN A 3 -14.72 3.37 -27.89
N PRO A 4 -15.91 3.73 -27.35
CA PRO A 4 -15.98 4.59 -26.20
C PRO A 4 -15.37 3.83 -25.00
N HIS A 5 -14.25 4.33 -24.50
CA HIS A 5 -13.67 3.81 -23.26
C HIS A 5 -14.26 4.55 -22.07
N ILE A 6 -14.59 3.81 -21.02
CA ILE A 6 -14.94 4.41 -19.72
C ILE A 6 -13.70 5.14 -19.23
N TYR A 7 -13.84 6.43 -18.93
CA TYR A 7 -12.78 7.20 -18.30
C TYR A 7 -12.74 6.84 -16.82
N MET A 8 -11.65 6.19 -16.42
CA MET A 8 -11.48 5.67 -15.05
C MET A 8 -9.98 5.69 -14.69
N THR A 9 -9.64 6.30 -13.56
CA THR A 9 -8.27 6.46 -13.11
C THR A 9 -8.15 6.10 -11.63
N PHE A 10 -7.30 5.13 -11.29
CA PHE A 10 -6.94 4.83 -9.91
C PHE A 10 -5.91 5.83 -9.40
N SER A 11 -6.12 6.37 -8.22
CA SER A 11 -5.23 7.38 -7.63
C SER A 11 -3.86 6.78 -7.24
N ALA A 12 -3.85 5.57 -6.68
CA ALA A 12 -2.63 4.86 -6.32
C ALA A 12 -2.86 3.34 -6.43
N PRO A 13 -2.43 2.68 -7.52
CA PRO A 13 -2.64 1.26 -7.71
C PRO A 13 -2.17 0.43 -6.51
N LEU A 14 -3.00 -0.52 -6.06
CA LEU A 14 -2.66 -1.47 -5.02
C LEU A 14 -1.90 -2.65 -5.62
N ALA A 15 -0.79 -3.05 -5.00
CA ALA A 15 -0.05 -4.23 -5.45
C ALA A 15 -0.78 -5.53 -5.08
N LEU A 16 -0.59 -6.58 -5.88
CA LEU A 16 -1.15 -7.90 -5.59
C LEU A 16 -0.66 -8.41 -4.23
N GLY A 17 -1.54 -9.07 -3.49
CA GLY A 17 -1.25 -9.62 -2.16
C GLY A 17 -1.33 -8.59 -1.04
N GLN A 18 -1.82 -7.40 -1.32
CA GLN A 18 -2.05 -6.36 -0.32
C GLN A 18 -3.54 -6.05 -0.18
N GLU A 19 -3.94 -5.69 1.02
CA GLU A 19 -5.27 -5.16 1.34
C GLU A 19 -5.20 -3.65 1.53
N SER A 20 -6.34 -2.96 1.38
CA SER A 20 -6.41 -1.52 1.59
C SER A 20 -7.75 -1.09 2.18
N LEU A 21 -7.70 -0.06 3.02
CA LEU A 21 -8.87 0.65 3.56
C LEU A 21 -9.14 1.97 2.80
N THR A 22 -8.28 2.34 1.84
CA THR A 22 -8.25 3.68 1.27
C THR A 22 -7.84 3.67 -0.20
N GLU A 23 -8.68 3.14 -1.04
CA GLU A 23 -8.48 3.25 -2.49
C GLU A 23 -9.44 4.28 -3.05
N SER A 24 -8.96 5.11 -3.96
CA SER A 24 -9.82 6.04 -4.70
C SER A 24 -9.70 5.84 -6.19
N LEU A 25 -10.81 6.09 -6.85
CA LEU A 25 -11.01 5.91 -8.27
C LEU A 25 -11.81 7.09 -8.80
N ASP A 26 -11.20 7.84 -9.73
CA ASP A 26 -11.90 8.89 -10.46
C ASP A 26 -12.54 8.33 -11.72
N PHE A 27 -13.78 8.69 -11.95
CA PHE A 27 -14.50 8.36 -13.18
C PHE A 27 -15.34 9.55 -13.65
N ARG A 28 -15.62 9.60 -14.93
CA ARG A 28 -16.43 10.66 -15.52
C ARG A 28 -17.86 10.19 -15.67
N LEU A 29 -18.80 11.00 -15.20
CA LEU A 29 -20.22 10.82 -15.43
C LEU A 29 -20.68 11.60 -16.67
N THR A 30 -21.69 11.08 -17.34
CA THR A 30 -22.35 11.74 -18.48
C THR A 30 -23.59 12.52 -18.07
N GLU A 31 -24.11 12.26 -16.86
CA GLU A 31 -25.33 12.85 -16.30
C GLU A 31 -25.12 13.14 -14.82
N GLU A 32 -25.89 14.06 -14.28
CA GLU A 32 -25.94 14.29 -12.84
C GLU A 32 -26.54 13.10 -12.12
N VAL A 33 -25.95 12.73 -10.98
CA VAL A 33 -26.40 11.58 -10.18
C VAL A 33 -26.57 11.97 -8.71
N ASN A 34 -27.44 11.26 -8.04
CA ASN A 34 -27.47 11.26 -6.58
C ASN A 34 -26.30 10.40 -6.07
N TRP A 35 -25.37 11.00 -5.32
CA TRP A 35 -24.14 10.35 -4.86
C TRP A 35 -24.39 9.11 -3.98
N THR A 36 -25.42 9.15 -3.13
CA THR A 36 -25.81 8.00 -2.29
C THR A 36 -26.30 6.85 -3.15
N ALA A 37 -27.23 7.12 -4.08
CA ALA A 37 -27.75 6.10 -5.00
C ALA A 37 -26.65 5.52 -5.90
N ALA A 38 -25.70 6.35 -6.35
CA ALA A 38 -24.55 5.89 -7.11
C ALA A 38 -23.66 4.93 -6.30
N CYS A 39 -23.41 5.26 -5.02
CA CYS A 39 -22.66 4.39 -4.12
C CYS A 39 -23.34 3.02 -3.91
N ASP A 40 -24.65 3.02 -3.70
CA ASP A 40 -25.44 1.79 -3.53
C ASP A 40 -25.44 0.94 -4.82
N THR A 41 -25.60 1.58 -5.96
CA THR A 41 -25.55 0.91 -7.28
C THR A 41 -24.17 0.26 -7.51
N LEU A 42 -23.08 0.97 -7.23
CA LEU A 42 -21.72 0.43 -7.32
C LEU A 42 -21.57 -0.80 -6.42
N ASN A 43 -21.99 -0.71 -5.16
CA ASN A 43 -21.89 -1.81 -4.20
C ASN A 43 -22.72 -3.04 -4.63
N GLY A 44 -23.80 -2.86 -5.39
CA GLY A 44 -24.55 -3.95 -6.00
C GLY A 44 -23.82 -4.69 -7.12
N CYS A 45 -22.82 -4.05 -7.74
CA CYS A 45 -22.06 -4.59 -8.87
C CYS A 45 -20.64 -5.03 -8.50
N LEU A 46 -20.09 -4.55 -7.37
CA LEU A 46 -18.73 -4.86 -6.95
C LEU A 46 -18.58 -6.32 -6.50
N PRO A 47 -17.44 -6.97 -6.79
CA PRO A 47 -17.17 -8.32 -6.32
C PRO A 47 -16.98 -8.37 -4.80
N ARG A 48 -17.12 -9.58 -4.23
CA ARG A 48 -16.85 -9.80 -2.80
C ARG A 48 -15.44 -9.32 -2.42
N GLY A 49 -15.35 -8.62 -1.29
CA GLY A 49 -14.09 -8.09 -0.77
C GLY A 49 -13.80 -6.65 -1.19
N ILE A 50 -14.55 -6.09 -2.15
CA ILE A 50 -14.45 -4.69 -2.55
C ILE A 50 -15.76 -3.98 -2.19
N ARG A 51 -15.65 -2.81 -1.56
CA ARG A 51 -16.80 -2.00 -1.17
C ARG A 51 -16.51 -0.52 -1.44
N ALA A 52 -17.42 0.14 -2.13
CA ALA A 52 -17.47 1.59 -2.21
C ALA A 52 -17.94 2.15 -0.86
N VAL A 53 -17.13 2.97 -0.23
CA VAL A 53 -17.45 3.61 1.06
C VAL A 53 -18.26 4.89 0.82
N ARG A 54 -17.91 5.63 -0.23
CA ARG A 54 -18.60 6.85 -0.66
C ARG A 54 -18.35 7.12 -2.14
N VAL A 55 -19.23 7.90 -2.73
CA VAL A 55 -19.08 8.51 -4.05
C VAL A 55 -19.32 10.00 -3.86
N GLU A 56 -18.43 10.83 -4.36
CA GLU A 56 -18.52 12.29 -4.23
C GLU A 56 -17.75 12.96 -5.38
N GLU A 57 -17.87 14.27 -5.49
CA GLU A 57 -17.06 15.06 -6.43
C GLU A 57 -15.57 14.96 -6.04
N ALA A 58 -14.68 14.82 -7.04
CA ALA A 58 -13.24 14.74 -6.82
C ALA A 58 -12.71 16.05 -6.20
N LYS A 59 -11.99 15.94 -5.09
CA LYS A 59 -11.49 17.10 -4.33
C LYS A 59 -10.00 17.31 -4.50
N MET A 60 -9.26 16.22 -4.73
CA MET A 60 -7.80 16.24 -4.77
C MET A 60 -7.30 15.54 -6.02
N ASP A 61 -6.26 16.11 -6.62
CA ASP A 61 -5.59 15.49 -7.77
C ASP A 61 -4.69 14.33 -7.28
N PRO A 62 -4.76 13.13 -7.89
CA PRO A 62 -3.91 11.99 -7.55
C PRO A 62 -2.40 12.28 -7.60
N SER A 63 -1.95 13.29 -8.34
CA SER A 63 -0.55 13.73 -8.36
C SER A 63 -0.07 14.32 -7.03
N GLN A 64 -0.98 14.69 -6.12
CA GLN A 64 -0.66 15.18 -4.78
C GLN A 64 -0.25 14.06 -3.80
N ILE A 65 -0.48 12.80 -4.17
CA ILE A 65 -0.06 11.66 -3.34
C ILE A 65 1.47 11.60 -3.30
N ALA A 66 2.03 11.62 -2.09
CA ALA A 66 3.46 11.56 -1.84
C ALA A 66 3.88 10.40 -0.93
N ALA A 67 2.96 9.90 -0.09
CA ALA A 67 3.22 8.79 0.81
C ALA A 67 1.98 7.89 0.99
N ALA A 68 2.24 6.63 1.38
CA ALA A 68 1.23 5.67 1.79
C ALA A 68 1.57 5.09 3.16
N CYS A 69 0.55 4.98 4.01
CA CYS A 69 0.64 4.38 5.33
C CYS A 69 0.27 2.91 5.25
N TYR A 70 1.04 2.07 5.94
CA TYR A 70 0.84 0.63 5.97
C TYR A 70 0.86 0.09 7.39
N GLU A 71 0.10 -0.97 7.61
CA GLU A 71 0.21 -1.86 8.76
C GLU A 71 0.66 -3.24 8.27
N LEU A 72 1.79 -3.73 8.77
CA LEU A 72 2.27 -5.10 8.56
C LEU A 72 1.89 -5.92 9.77
N SER A 73 1.16 -7.01 9.60
CA SER A 73 0.68 -7.85 10.69
C SER A 73 1.22 -9.28 10.57
N VAL A 74 1.70 -9.81 11.67
CA VAL A 74 2.15 -11.21 11.79
C VAL A 74 1.36 -11.91 12.88
N SER A 75 0.84 -13.09 12.59
CA SER A 75 0.08 -13.89 13.57
C SER A 75 0.95 -14.37 14.72
N LYS A 76 0.31 -14.73 15.84
CA LYS A 76 0.96 -15.26 17.05
C LYS A 76 1.90 -16.43 16.76
N GLU A 77 1.53 -17.30 15.84
CA GLU A 77 2.31 -18.49 15.46
C GLU A 77 3.71 -18.14 14.95
N TYR A 78 3.83 -17.02 14.21
CA TYR A 78 5.08 -16.59 13.59
C TYR A 78 5.75 -15.40 14.31
N ALA A 79 5.17 -14.94 15.43
CA ALA A 79 5.62 -13.74 16.14
C ALA A 79 7.08 -13.83 16.62
N GLY A 80 7.53 -15.02 17.08
CA GLY A 80 8.91 -15.24 17.51
C GLY A 80 9.90 -15.01 16.36
N LYS A 81 9.68 -15.70 15.23
CA LYS A 81 10.51 -15.57 14.03
C LYS A 81 10.48 -14.17 13.44
N ALA A 82 9.30 -13.54 13.44
CA ALA A 82 9.17 -12.16 12.96
C ALA A 82 9.94 -11.17 13.83
N ARG A 83 9.95 -11.36 15.16
CA ARG A 83 10.74 -10.54 16.07
C ARG A 83 12.23 -10.62 15.75
N GLU A 84 12.78 -11.82 15.63
CA GLU A 84 14.18 -12.03 15.27
C GLU A 84 14.53 -11.35 13.94
N ALA A 85 13.67 -11.48 12.93
CA ALA A 85 13.86 -10.88 11.62
C ALA A 85 13.77 -9.35 11.64
N PHE A 86 12.84 -8.77 12.41
CA PHE A 86 12.71 -7.31 12.57
C PHE A 86 13.88 -6.73 13.38
N ASP A 87 14.34 -7.42 14.41
CA ASP A 87 15.51 -7.00 15.18
C ASP A 87 16.76 -7.02 14.29
N ALA A 88 16.97 -8.07 13.51
CA ALA A 88 18.06 -8.14 12.54
C ALA A 88 17.97 -7.05 11.46
N TYR A 89 16.78 -6.73 10.96
CA TYR A 89 16.59 -5.56 10.11
C TYR A 89 17.02 -4.28 10.82
N ASN A 90 16.61 -4.08 12.08
CA ASN A 90 16.91 -2.87 12.85
C ASN A 90 18.40 -2.71 13.12
N GLU A 91 19.12 -3.81 13.36
CA GLU A 91 20.57 -3.85 13.60
C GLU A 91 21.40 -3.66 12.32
N ALA A 92 20.84 -3.99 11.14
CA ALA A 92 21.53 -3.85 9.88
C ALA A 92 21.86 -2.38 9.57
N ALA A 93 23.11 -2.10 9.22
CA ALA A 93 23.56 -0.77 8.83
C ALA A 93 22.92 -0.32 7.50
N GLN A 94 22.68 -1.26 6.58
CA GLN A 94 22.05 -1.06 5.27
C GLN A 94 21.15 -2.24 4.93
N VAL A 95 20.07 -1.96 4.20
CA VAL A 95 19.14 -2.99 3.70
C VAL A 95 18.97 -2.76 2.21
N ILE A 96 19.88 -3.36 1.45
CA ILE A 96 19.91 -3.19 0.00
C ILE A 96 18.98 -4.19 -0.67
N VAL A 97 18.11 -3.68 -1.53
CA VAL A 97 17.24 -4.47 -2.41
C VAL A 97 17.41 -4.03 -3.86
N VAL A 98 17.20 -4.95 -4.79
CA VAL A 98 17.28 -4.65 -6.22
C VAL A 98 15.87 -4.40 -6.74
N LYS A 99 15.61 -3.19 -7.19
CA LYS A 99 14.36 -2.82 -7.87
C LYS A 99 14.56 -2.93 -9.37
N GLU A 100 13.76 -3.76 -10.03
CA GLU A 100 13.71 -3.78 -11.49
C GLU A 100 12.85 -2.61 -12.02
N GLY A 101 13.46 -1.79 -12.84
CA GLY A 101 12.79 -0.67 -13.52
C GLY A 101 12.33 -1.04 -14.92
N LYS A 102 11.73 -0.08 -15.61
CA LYS A 102 11.34 -0.23 -17.02
C LYS A 102 12.56 -0.63 -17.88
N ARG A 103 12.37 -1.60 -18.78
CA ARG A 103 13.40 -2.15 -19.70
C ARG A 103 14.52 -2.93 -19.00
N GLY A 104 14.22 -3.60 -17.87
CA GLY A 104 15.19 -4.47 -17.18
C GLY A 104 16.34 -3.73 -16.47
N LYS A 105 16.28 -2.40 -16.33
CA LYS A 105 17.28 -1.66 -15.55
C LYS A 105 17.13 -2.00 -14.08
N LYS A 106 18.18 -2.57 -13.50
CA LYS A 106 18.27 -2.85 -12.07
C LYS A 106 18.80 -1.62 -11.35
N LYS A 107 18.15 -1.23 -10.26
CA LYS A 107 18.59 -0.15 -9.38
C LYS A 107 18.62 -0.67 -7.94
N GLU A 108 19.74 -0.52 -7.29
CA GLU A 108 19.85 -0.77 -5.85
C GLU A 108 19.15 0.33 -5.07
N LEU A 109 18.45 -0.09 -4.03
CA LEU A 109 17.71 0.78 -3.12
C LEU A 109 18.03 0.36 -1.70
N ASP A 110 18.52 1.28 -0.88
CA ASP A 110 18.66 1.08 0.55
C ASP A 110 17.35 1.44 1.25
N LEU A 111 16.66 0.41 1.76
CA LEU A 111 15.38 0.58 2.43
C LEU A 111 15.48 1.34 3.76
N LYS A 112 16.68 1.36 4.39
CA LYS A 112 16.91 2.12 5.62
C LYS A 112 16.71 3.63 5.45
N GLN A 113 16.83 4.15 4.23
CA GLN A 113 16.55 5.55 3.93
C GLN A 113 15.05 5.89 4.05
N TYR A 114 14.16 4.91 3.96
CA TYR A 114 12.70 5.09 3.95
C TYR A 114 12.00 4.45 5.15
N ALA A 115 12.56 3.39 5.66
CA ALA A 115 12.13 2.68 6.87
C ALA A 115 13.37 2.38 7.74
N PRO A 116 13.92 3.37 8.45
CA PRO A 116 15.15 3.19 9.24
C PRO A 116 15.00 2.16 10.35
N VAL A 117 13.80 2.06 10.92
CA VAL A 117 13.45 1.13 11.99
C VAL A 117 12.09 0.51 11.72
N LEU A 118 11.97 -0.80 11.96
CA LEU A 118 10.69 -1.50 12.05
C LEU A 118 10.26 -1.52 13.52
N ASP A 119 9.54 -0.45 13.95
CA ASP A 119 9.00 -0.36 15.32
C ASP A 119 7.77 -1.28 15.43
N TYR A 120 7.95 -2.46 15.97
CA TYR A 120 6.90 -3.44 16.13
C TYR A 120 6.29 -3.42 17.54
N LYS A 121 4.97 -3.69 17.60
CA LYS A 121 4.21 -3.78 18.83
C LYS A 121 3.49 -5.13 18.91
N ASN A 122 3.31 -5.63 20.14
CA ASN A 122 2.47 -6.80 20.34
C ASN A 122 1.00 -6.42 20.17
N LYS A 123 0.27 -7.22 19.40
CA LYS A 123 -1.17 -7.12 19.22
C LYS A 123 -1.76 -8.53 19.18
N ASP A 124 -2.61 -8.87 20.14
CA ASP A 124 -3.31 -10.17 20.24
C ASP A 124 -2.35 -11.39 20.19
N GLY A 125 -1.15 -11.21 20.74
CA GLY A 125 -0.08 -12.21 20.73
C GLY A 125 0.75 -12.26 19.45
N GLY A 126 0.33 -11.60 18.39
CA GLY A 126 1.11 -11.36 17.17
C GLY A 126 1.92 -10.07 17.22
N LEU A 127 2.49 -9.67 16.08
CA LEU A 127 3.25 -8.44 15.93
C LEU A 127 2.61 -7.56 14.87
N VAL A 128 2.70 -6.24 15.09
CA VAL A 128 2.27 -5.22 14.13
C VAL A 128 3.34 -4.16 14.01
N VAL A 129 3.69 -3.82 12.75
CA VAL A 129 4.56 -2.69 12.38
C VAL A 129 3.74 -1.67 11.61
N ARG A 130 3.88 -0.38 11.92
CA ARG A 130 3.29 0.70 11.13
C ARG A 130 4.38 1.46 10.40
N LEU A 131 4.18 1.68 9.11
CA LEU A 131 5.14 2.31 8.22
C LEU A 131 4.46 3.40 7.41
N THR A 132 5.20 4.47 7.13
CA THR A 132 4.84 5.43 6.09
C THR A 132 5.95 5.41 5.06
N LEU A 133 5.62 5.05 3.82
CA LEU A 133 6.58 4.90 2.73
C LEU A 133 6.26 5.86 1.59
N PRO A 134 7.26 6.33 0.84
CA PRO A 134 7.03 7.12 -0.36
C PRO A 134 6.08 6.40 -1.33
N ALA A 135 5.08 7.10 -1.80
CA ALA A 135 4.14 6.63 -2.82
C ALA A 135 3.76 7.80 -3.72
N GLY A 136 3.68 7.57 -5.01
CA GLY A 136 3.32 8.59 -5.98
C GLY A 136 3.76 8.23 -7.40
N ASN A 137 3.50 9.13 -8.32
CA ASN A 137 3.73 8.89 -9.75
C ASN A 137 5.20 8.78 -10.15
N THR A 138 6.11 9.41 -9.39
CA THR A 138 7.55 9.46 -9.71
C THR A 138 8.35 8.40 -8.97
N PHE A 139 8.00 8.13 -7.73
CA PHE A 139 8.72 7.20 -6.88
C PHE A 139 7.80 6.53 -5.87
N THR A 140 7.94 5.22 -5.73
CA THR A 140 7.17 4.40 -4.78
C THR A 140 8.08 3.35 -4.15
N VAL A 141 7.98 3.19 -2.84
CA VAL A 141 8.57 2.08 -2.08
C VAL A 141 7.46 1.13 -1.68
N ASN A 142 7.48 -0.08 -2.22
CA ASN A 142 6.50 -1.10 -1.87
C ASN A 142 6.95 -1.83 -0.58
N PRO A 143 6.12 -1.95 0.46
CA PRO A 143 6.47 -2.67 1.70
C PRO A 143 6.86 -4.15 1.44
N ALA A 144 6.37 -4.76 0.36
CA ALA A 144 6.79 -6.11 -0.04
C ALA A 144 8.31 -6.23 -0.25
N MET A 145 9.02 -5.13 -0.58
CA MET A 145 10.48 -5.15 -0.70
C MET A 145 11.17 -5.41 0.64
N ILE A 146 10.61 -4.90 1.74
CA ILE A 146 11.07 -5.18 3.12
C ILE A 146 10.88 -6.68 3.39
N LEU A 147 9.69 -7.21 3.06
CA LEU A 147 9.36 -8.61 3.28
C LEU A 147 10.24 -9.56 2.44
N THR A 148 10.58 -9.16 1.21
CA THR A 148 11.52 -9.92 0.38
C THR A 148 12.88 -10.02 1.07
N TRP A 149 13.43 -8.90 1.55
CA TRP A 149 14.71 -8.90 2.26
C TRP A 149 14.67 -9.76 3.54
N LEU A 150 13.60 -9.63 4.35
CA LEU A 150 13.40 -10.43 5.56
C LEU A 150 13.28 -11.93 5.25
N SER A 151 12.64 -12.27 4.13
CA SER A 151 12.49 -13.66 3.69
C SER A 151 13.84 -14.26 3.23
N GLU A 152 14.57 -13.54 2.39
CA GLU A 152 15.83 -13.99 1.82
C GLU A 152 16.97 -14.10 2.84
N ASN A 153 17.03 -13.17 3.81
CA ASN A 153 18.14 -13.09 4.75
C ASN A 153 17.83 -13.72 6.13
N HIS A 154 16.56 -13.75 6.54
CA HIS A 154 16.16 -14.19 7.88
C HIS A 154 15.05 -15.25 7.86
N GLY A 155 14.65 -15.71 6.67
CA GLY A 155 13.69 -16.78 6.49
C GLY A 155 12.28 -16.49 7.02
N LEU A 156 11.90 -15.20 7.21
CA LEU A 156 10.52 -14.81 7.46
C LEU A 156 9.77 -14.79 6.13
N GLU A 157 9.03 -15.84 5.86
CA GLU A 157 8.30 -16.01 4.61
C GLU A 157 7.28 -14.88 4.41
N SER A 158 7.36 -14.18 3.29
CA SER A 158 6.57 -12.97 3.01
C SER A 158 5.06 -13.19 3.10
N TYR A 159 4.56 -14.38 2.75
CA TYR A 159 3.15 -14.74 2.83
C TYR A 159 2.61 -14.93 4.27
N ARG A 160 3.50 -14.92 5.28
CA ARG A 160 3.13 -14.92 6.72
C ARG A 160 2.87 -13.53 7.27
N VAL A 161 3.14 -12.50 6.48
CA VAL A 161 2.96 -11.11 6.84
C VAL A 161 1.86 -10.49 5.99
N GLN A 162 0.76 -10.11 6.62
CA GLN A 162 -0.31 -9.38 5.96
C GLN A 162 0.10 -7.91 5.78
N ILE A 163 -0.14 -7.36 4.60
CA ILE A 163 0.10 -5.96 4.28
C ILE A 163 -1.25 -5.26 4.11
N LEU A 164 -1.53 -4.29 4.95
CA LEU A 164 -2.72 -3.45 4.88
C LEU A 164 -2.32 -2.01 4.63
N ARG A 165 -2.76 -1.41 3.50
CA ARG A 165 -2.68 0.04 3.29
C ARG A 165 -3.77 0.72 4.10
N THR A 166 -3.38 1.60 5.02
CA THR A 166 -4.31 2.28 5.95
C THR A 166 -4.59 3.72 5.58
N GLY A 167 -3.78 4.33 4.72
CA GLY A 167 -3.94 5.73 4.30
C GLY A 167 -3.02 6.13 3.16
N LEU A 168 -3.41 7.20 2.47
CA LEU A 168 -2.59 7.94 1.51
C LEU A 168 -2.41 9.36 2.02
N GLN A 169 -1.27 9.98 1.73
CA GLN A 169 -0.92 11.31 2.23
C GLN A 169 -0.31 12.18 1.14
N THR A 170 -0.53 13.48 1.24
CA THR A 170 0.18 14.49 0.44
C THR A 170 1.59 14.74 0.99
N ALA A 171 2.39 15.55 0.28
CA ALA A 171 3.73 15.93 0.72
C ALA A 171 3.73 16.70 2.06
N GLU A 172 2.64 17.38 2.40
CA GLU A 172 2.45 18.08 3.68
C GLU A 172 1.94 17.17 4.80
N GLY A 173 1.80 15.86 4.53
CA GLY A 173 1.30 14.88 5.51
C GLY A 173 -0.22 14.92 5.73
N LYS A 174 -0.98 15.65 4.90
CA LYS A 174 -2.44 15.65 4.95
C LYS A 174 -2.99 14.36 4.35
N ALA A 175 -4.08 13.85 4.93
CA ALA A 175 -4.79 12.71 4.35
C ALA A 175 -5.26 13.04 2.93
N PHE A 176 -4.99 12.16 1.98
CA PHE A 176 -5.55 12.20 0.65
C PHE A 176 -6.95 11.57 0.70
N VAL A 177 -7.96 12.34 0.29
CA VAL A 177 -9.39 11.99 0.34
C VAL A 177 -10.10 12.42 -0.92
#